data_f20e27f16c813d040495ec63dc21ec3f
#
_entry.id   f20e27f16c813d040495ec63dc21ec3f
#
_cell.length_a   1.000
_cell.length_b   1.000
_cell.length_c   1.000
_cell.angle_alpha   90.00
_cell.angle_beta   90.00
_cell.angle_gamma   90.00
#
_symmetry.space_group_name_H-M   'P 1'
#
loop_
_entity.id
_entity.type
_entity.pdbx_description
1 polymer ?
#
loop_
_entity_poly.entity_id
_entity_poly.type
_entity_poly.pdbx_seq_one_letter_code
_entity_poly.pdbx_strand_id
1 'polypeptide(L)'
;EEAGLDRTYSLDTLPQEVASSGVGDFRDDSVRLAHPDGSCAADFRFESCEVVSGAYSIPGMPALYDTDKKNSETLIIKMKEKASGAILHLYYGVWEEENVITRTASLTNAGKEPIYIEKFLSCSMDMMDRDLDLISFTGRHAMERTMERTPVTHIKTEFGSIRGTSSHHYNPAMILCDRHATEDAGDCFGLCLAYSGNFTAMAQKDQRDQIRVQMGINPYQFRWCLTEGETFFAPQVILSFSNQGFSKLSHQYHDILHEHMCRGRYKHERRPVLINNWEATYFDFNEEKIEKIAAQAGELGIEMMVLDDGWFGKRDDDNSGLGDWFVNEKKIRGGLPKLSEKIHEKGMKFGLWFEPEMISEDSDLYRAHPDWAFAIPGRVPNHSRNQLVLDMTREDVREYLLERLTTIVHDAKIDYVKWDMNRSMSEVYSNDAPQQGRVVHAYILGVYRLYEMLLKKYPNILFESCSSGGAR
;
A
#
# COMPACT_ATOMS: atom_id res chain seq x y z
N GLU A 1 -16.73 -32.38 0.06
CA GLU A 1 -17.59 -33.22 -0.76
C GLU A 1 -17.42 -34.67 -0.38
N GLU A 2 -18.54 -35.44 -0.34
CA GLU A 2 -18.53 -36.84 0.12
C GLU A 2 -18.19 -37.80 -0.99
N ALA A 3 -17.73 -38.99 -0.62
CA ALA A 3 -17.48 -40.09 -1.55
C ALA A 3 -18.76 -40.45 -2.28
N GLY A 4 -18.76 -40.39 -3.61
CA GLY A 4 -19.93 -40.75 -4.45
C GLY A 4 -20.39 -39.65 -5.39
N LEU A 5 -19.75 -38.43 -5.34
CA LEU A 5 -20.05 -37.37 -6.29
C LEU A 5 -19.60 -37.73 -7.71
N ASP A 6 -20.36 -37.22 -8.68
CA ASP A 6 -19.99 -37.31 -10.09
C ASP A 6 -18.62 -36.66 -10.32
N ARG A 7 -17.69 -37.42 -10.88
CA ARG A 7 -16.32 -37.01 -11.20
C ARG A 7 -16.10 -36.86 -12.71
N THR A 8 -17.15 -36.68 -13.47
CA THR A 8 -17.06 -36.54 -14.92
C THR A 8 -16.67 -35.14 -15.38
N TYR A 9 -16.60 -34.17 -14.47
CA TYR A 9 -16.17 -32.80 -14.74
C TYR A 9 -15.14 -32.33 -13.74
N SER A 10 -14.35 -31.36 -14.15
CA SER A 10 -13.34 -30.71 -13.29
C SER A 10 -13.91 -29.46 -12.59
N LEU A 11 -13.23 -28.96 -11.56
CA LEU A 11 -13.69 -27.80 -10.78
C LEU A 11 -13.63 -26.48 -11.56
N ASP A 12 -12.91 -26.43 -12.67
CA ASP A 12 -12.87 -25.29 -13.58
C ASP A 12 -14.19 -25.03 -14.34
N THR A 13 -15.17 -25.88 -14.16
CA THR A 13 -16.53 -25.70 -14.70
C THR A 13 -17.45 -24.89 -13.81
N LEU A 14 -17.05 -24.65 -12.55
CA LEU A 14 -17.86 -24.00 -11.54
C LEU A 14 -17.16 -22.72 -11.02
N PRO A 15 -17.93 -21.70 -10.62
CA PRO A 15 -17.39 -20.60 -9.86
C PRO A 15 -16.72 -21.09 -8.58
N GLN A 16 -15.53 -20.56 -8.29
CA GLN A 16 -14.77 -20.91 -7.10
C GLN A 16 -14.69 -19.72 -6.15
N GLU A 17 -15.01 -19.92 -4.88
CA GLU A 17 -14.81 -18.93 -3.84
C GLU A 17 -13.32 -18.77 -3.49
N VAL A 18 -12.58 -19.87 -3.54
CA VAL A 18 -11.13 -19.91 -3.39
C VAL A 18 -10.53 -20.74 -4.52
N ALA A 19 -9.78 -20.11 -5.39
CA ALA A 19 -9.05 -20.77 -6.46
C ALA A 19 -7.70 -21.30 -5.93
N SER A 20 -7.68 -22.52 -5.38
CA SER A 20 -6.45 -23.16 -4.89
C SER A 20 -5.76 -23.94 -6.01
N SER A 21 -4.41 -23.97 -5.98
CA SER A 21 -3.64 -24.82 -6.88
C SER A 21 -3.80 -26.31 -6.57
N GLY A 22 -3.73 -27.18 -7.60
CA GLY A 22 -3.64 -28.63 -7.45
C GLY A 22 -4.96 -29.38 -7.19
N VAL A 23 -6.12 -28.70 -7.30
CA VAL A 23 -7.43 -29.28 -7.02
C VAL A 23 -8.27 -29.61 -8.27
N GLY A 24 -7.72 -29.37 -9.47
CA GLY A 24 -8.42 -29.60 -10.74
C GLY A 24 -9.17 -28.39 -11.28
N ASP A 25 -8.95 -27.18 -10.72
CA ASP A 25 -9.22 -25.92 -11.38
C ASP A 25 -7.96 -25.49 -12.13
N PHE A 26 -8.01 -25.39 -13.44
CA PHE A 26 -6.86 -25.05 -14.30
C PHE A 26 -6.81 -23.58 -14.68
N ARG A 27 -7.73 -22.76 -14.17
CA ARG A 27 -7.68 -21.30 -14.27
C ARG A 27 -6.65 -20.75 -13.29
N ASP A 28 -6.30 -19.47 -13.39
CA ASP A 28 -5.36 -18.84 -12.46
C ASP A 28 -5.76 -19.04 -10.99
N ASP A 29 -4.82 -19.54 -10.19
CA ASP A 29 -5.01 -19.72 -8.76
C ASP A 29 -4.96 -18.38 -8.01
N SER A 30 -5.62 -18.29 -6.88
CA SER A 30 -5.51 -17.17 -5.91
C SER A 30 -4.72 -17.57 -4.67
N VAL A 31 -4.59 -18.87 -4.41
CA VAL A 31 -3.85 -19.45 -3.30
C VAL A 31 -2.91 -20.53 -3.81
N ARG A 32 -1.62 -20.34 -3.59
CA ARG A 32 -0.58 -21.36 -3.86
C ARG A 32 0.29 -21.54 -2.64
N LEU A 33 0.27 -22.77 -2.12
CA LEU A 33 1.06 -23.18 -0.98
C LEU A 33 2.10 -24.20 -1.43
N ALA A 34 3.30 -24.15 -0.87
CA ALA A 34 4.30 -25.19 -1.02
C ALA A 34 4.55 -25.84 0.35
N HIS A 35 4.66 -27.16 0.34
CA HIS A 35 4.97 -27.98 1.52
C HIS A 35 6.45 -28.38 1.54
N PRO A 36 6.99 -28.88 2.68
CA PRO A 36 8.41 -29.25 2.79
C PRO A 36 8.85 -30.32 1.79
N ASP A 37 7.94 -31.20 1.35
CA ASP A 37 8.18 -32.24 0.34
C ASP A 37 8.17 -31.71 -1.09
N GLY A 38 7.88 -30.40 -1.28
CA GLY A 38 7.80 -29.76 -2.59
C GLY A 38 6.43 -29.84 -3.28
N SER A 39 5.43 -30.50 -2.67
CA SER A 39 4.08 -30.47 -3.20
C SER A 39 3.44 -29.10 -3.07
N CYS A 40 2.55 -28.74 -4.03
CA CYS A 40 1.94 -27.41 -4.14
C CYS A 40 0.40 -27.47 -4.21
N ALA A 41 -0.22 -28.54 -3.72
CA ALA A 41 -1.67 -28.68 -3.71
C ALA A 41 -2.27 -28.25 -2.36
N ALA A 42 -3.40 -27.55 -2.39
CA ALA A 42 -4.15 -27.18 -1.20
C ALA A 42 -5.66 -27.30 -1.45
N ASP A 43 -6.32 -28.22 -0.74
CA ASP A 43 -7.76 -28.50 -0.87
C ASP A 43 -8.52 -27.95 0.33
N PHE A 44 -8.91 -26.67 0.26
CA PHE A 44 -9.68 -26.01 1.33
C PHE A 44 -11.17 -26.41 1.25
N ARG A 45 -11.68 -26.94 2.35
CA ARG A 45 -13.09 -27.32 2.50
C ARG A 45 -13.78 -26.48 3.54
N PHE A 46 -15.01 -26.07 3.25
CA PHE A 46 -15.86 -25.34 4.18
C PHE A 46 -15.96 -26.08 5.54
N GLU A 47 -15.78 -25.35 6.64
CA GLU A 47 -15.96 -25.87 8.00
C GLU A 47 -17.11 -25.17 8.71
N SER A 48 -17.11 -23.84 8.72
CA SER A 48 -18.15 -23.03 9.38
C SER A 48 -18.19 -21.61 8.84
N CYS A 49 -19.24 -20.89 9.16
CA CYS A 49 -19.31 -19.45 8.95
C CYS A 49 -20.01 -18.78 10.12
N GLU A 50 -19.71 -17.49 10.31
CA GLU A 50 -20.37 -16.63 11.29
C GLU A 50 -20.53 -15.21 10.75
N VAL A 51 -21.49 -14.46 11.27
CA VAL A 51 -21.68 -13.04 11.01
C VAL A 51 -21.47 -12.27 12.30
N VAL A 52 -20.64 -11.24 12.25
CA VAL A 52 -20.36 -10.37 13.39
C VAL A 52 -20.61 -8.92 13.03
N SER A 53 -21.10 -8.12 13.98
CA SER A 53 -21.33 -6.69 13.78
C SER A 53 -20.01 -5.93 13.74
N GLY A 54 -19.91 -4.97 12.80
CA GLY A 54 -18.76 -4.11 12.58
C GLY A 54 -17.75 -4.65 11.57
N ALA A 55 -16.78 -3.81 11.25
CA ALA A 55 -15.71 -4.12 10.32
C ALA A 55 -14.63 -5.00 10.97
N TYR A 56 -14.05 -5.89 10.21
CA TYR A 56 -12.84 -6.62 10.61
C TYR A 56 -11.60 -5.71 10.54
N SER A 57 -10.59 -6.02 11.32
CA SER A 57 -9.27 -5.38 11.26
C SER A 57 -8.22 -6.33 10.69
N ILE A 58 -7.19 -5.78 10.07
CA ILE A 58 -6.05 -6.52 9.54
C ILE A 58 -4.79 -6.09 10.30
N PRO A 59 -4.13 -6.99 11.04
CA PRO A 59 -2.95 -6.63 11.80
C PRO A 59 -1.85 -6.00 10.95
N GLY A 60 -1.44 -4.78 11.32
CA GLY A 60 -0.34 -4.07 10.67
C GLY A 60 -0.63 -3.51 9.26
N MET A 61 -1.84 -3.59 8.76
CA MET A 61 -2.23 -3.07 7.45
C MET A 61 -3.47 -2.16 7.53
N PRO A 62 -3.63 -1.22 6.58
CA PRO A 62 -4.83 -0.41 6.49
C PRO A 62 -6.06 -1.26 6.16
N ALA A 63 -7.18 -0.92 6.79
CA ALA A 63 -8.51 -1.47 6.51
C ALA A 63 -9.57 -0.42 6.84
N LEU A 64 -10.74 -0.54 6.24
CA LEU A 64 -11.89 0.26 6.63
C LEU A 64 -12.26 -0.04 8.09
N TYR A 65 -12.59 0.99 8.84
CA TYR A 65 -12.96 0.89 10.25
C TYR A 65 -14.41 1.32 10.49
N ASP A 66 -15.06 0.67 11.44
CA ASP A 66 -16.38 1.01 11.95
C ASP A 66 -16.30 1.16 13.47
N THR A 67 -16.18 2.41 13.93
CA THR A 67 -15.93 2.71 15.35
C THR A 67 -17.06 2.24 16.25
N ASP A 68 -18.30 2.43 15.81
CA ASP A 68 -19.50 2.14 16.60
C ASP A 68 -20.08 0.75 16.31
N LYS A 69 -19.52 0.02 15.34
CA LYS A 69 -20.01 -1.29 14.86
C LYS A 69 -21.47 -1.27 14.40
N LYS A 70 -21.89 -0.18 13.77
CA LYS A 70 -23.29 0.03 13.34
C LYS A 70 -23.44 0.18 11.83
N ASN A 71 -22.35 0.48 11.14
CA ASN A 71 -22.38 0.80 9.71
C ASN A 71 -22.02 -0.41 8.85
N SER A 72 -21.57 -1.51 9.48
CA SER A 72 -21.13 -2.69 8.75
C SER A 72 -21.38 -3.98 9.51
N GLU A 73 -21.43 -5.08 8.75
CA GLU A 73 -21.39 -6.45 9.26
C GLU A 73 -20.27 -7.22 8.56
N THR A 74 -19.68 -8.18 9.25
CA THR A 74 -18.64 -9.03 8.68
C THR A 74 -19.09 -10.48 8.65
N LEU A 75 -19.16 -11.08 7.46
CA LEU A 75 -19.24 -12.51 7.27
C LEU A 75 -17.81 -13.10 7.32
N ILE A 76 -17.59 -14.08 8.18
CA ILE A 76 -16.34 -14.84 8.29
C ILE A 76 -16.62 -16.28 7.87
N ILE A 77 -15.93 -16.76 6.85
CA ILE A 77 -16.01 -18.15 6.38
C ILE A 77 -14.72 -18.84 6.76
N LYS A 78 -14.84 -19.94 7.52
CA LYS A 78 -13.72 -20.79 7.89
C LYS A 78 -13.65 -22.00 6.99
N MET A 79 -12.47 -22.23 6.42
CA MET A 79 -12.18 -23.41 5.59
C MET A 79 -10.93 -24.12 6.14
N LYS A 80 -10.86 -25.41 5.94
CA LYS A 80 -9.75 -26.22 6.42
C LYS A 80 -9.18 -27.10 5.33
N GLU A 81 -7.86 -27.16 5.25
CA GLU A 81 -7.09 -28.12 4.47
C GLU A 81 -6.68 -29.26 5.41
N LYS A 82 -7.14 -30.49 5.10
CA LYS A 82 -7.01 -31.64 6.05
C LYS A 82 -5.61 -32.22 6.14
N ALA A 83 -4.84 -32.17 5.03
CA ALA A 83 -3.52 -32.82 4.98
C ALA A 83 -2.47 -32.00 5.73
N SER A 84 -2.38 -30.69 5.49
CA SER A 84 -1.43 -29.78 6.12
C SER A 84 -1.92 -29.23 7.46
N GLY A 85 -3.23 -29.29 7.70
CA GLY A 85 -3.85 -28.63 8.85
C GLY A 85 -4.03 -27.13 8.68
N ALA A 86 -3.78 -26.57 7.49
CA ALA A 86 -3.96 -25.15 7.23
C ALA A 86 -5.43 -24.71 7.39
N ILE A 87 -5.63 -23.55 8.03
CA ILE A 87 -6.94 -22.95 8.22
C ILE A 87 -6.98 -21.63 7.44
N LEU A 88 -7.92 -21.55 6.52
CA LEU A 88 -8.18 -20.34 5.73
C LEU A 88 -9.44 -19.66 6.28
N HIS A 89 -9.35 -18.35 6.56
CA HIS A 89 -10.54 -17.53 6.80
C HIS A 89 -10.70 -16.54 5.65
N LEU A 90 -11.94 -16.41 5.14
CA LEU A 90 -12.35 -15.36 4.23
C LEU A 90 -13.19 -14.37 5.02
N TYR A 91 -12.94 -13.08 4.83
CA TYR A 91 -13.66 -12.00 5.49
C TYR A 91 -14.37 -11.15 4.45
N TYR A 92 -15.67 -10.95 4.61
CA TYR A 92 -16.51 -10.07 3.81
C TYR A 92 -17.13 -9.03 4.72
N GLY A 93 -16.66 -7.79 4.64
CA GLY A 93 -17.31 -6.66 5.31
C GLY A 93 -18.36 -6.06 4.39
N VAL A 94 -19.61 -5.99 4.85
CA VAL A 94 -20.73 -5.43 4.08
C VAL A 94 -21.07 -4.05 4.64
N TRP A 95 -21.09 -3.04 3.76
CA TRP A 95 -21.40 -1.64 4.04
C TRP A 95 -22.59 -1.25 3.18
N GLU A 96 -23.79 -1.47 3.71
CA GLU A 96 -25.03 -1.39 2.93
C GLU A 96 -25.32 0.03 2.44
N GLU A 97 -25.18 1.03 3.30
CA GLU A 97 -25.46 2.42 2.96
C GLU A 97 -24.53 2.99 1.88
N GLU A 98 -23.24 2.57 1.89
CA GLU A 98 -22.22 3.00 0.94
C GLU A 98 -22.19 2.14 -0.32
N ASN A 99 -22.95 1.04 -0.36
CA ASN A 99 -22.93 0.04 -1.43
C ASN A 99 -21.54 -0.53 -1.69
N VAL A 100 -20.86 -0.92 -0.61
CA VAL A 100 -19.49 -1.43 -0.62
C VAL A 100 -19.41 -2.79 0.06
N ILE A 101 -18.61 -3.68 -0.52
CA ILE A 101 -18.16 -4.93 0.10
C ILE A 101 -16.65 -4.88 0.21
N THR A 102 -16.10 -5.20 1.38
CA THR A 102 -14.66 -5.41 1.55
C THR A 102 -14.33 -6.89 1.61
N ARG A 103 -13.20 -7.29 1.05
CA ARG A 103 -12.72 -8.66 1.08
C ARG A 103 -11.27 -8.75 1.48
N THR A 104 -10.94 -9.71 2.34
CA THR A 104 -9.58 -10.17 2.63
C THR A 104 -9.60 -11.64 3.02
N ALA A 105 -8.41 -12.21 3.20
CA ALA A 105 -8.24 -13.57 3.67
C ALA A 105 -7.08 -13.66 4.68
N SER A 106 -7.15 -14.65 5.57
CA SER A 106 -6.01 -15.04 6.40
C SER A 106 -5.75 -16.54 6.31
N LEU A 107 -4.48 -16.93 6.42
CA LEU A 107 -4.05 -18.31 6.45
C LEU A 107 -3.28 -18.59 7.73
N THR A 108 -3.75 -19.55 8.53
CA THR A 108 -3.09 -20.02 9.75
C THR A 108 -2.52 -21.41 9.52
N ASN A 109 -1.28 -21.62 9.87
CA ASN A 109 -0.69 -22.94 9.93
C ASN A 109 -1.06 -23.59 11.29
N ALA A 110 -2.08 -24.44 11.33
CA ALA A 110 -2.46 -25.22 12.52
C ALA A 110 -1.85 -26.64 12.51
N GLY A 111 -1.01 -26.95 11.52
CA GLY A 111 -0.20 -28.17 11.45
C GLY A 111 1.17 -27.96 12.08
N LYS A 112 1.98 -29.04 12.12
CA LYS A 112 3.33 -29.03 12.70
C LYS A 112 4.42 -28.64 11.70
N GLU A 113 4.24 -29.02 10.43
CA GLU A 113 5.21 -28.75 9.39
C GLU A 113 5.05 -27.33 8.85
N PRO A 114 6.14 -26.66 8.46
CA PRO A 114 6.06 -25.33 7.91
C PRO A 114 5.30 -25.32 6.56
N ILE A 115 4.55 -24.25 6.32
CA ILE A 115 3.85 -24.00 5.06
C ILE A 115 4.46 -22.76 4.41
N TYR A 116 4.76 -22.82 3.13
CA TYR A 116 5.28 -21.69 2.36
C TYR A 116 4.16 -21.13 1.47
N ILE A 117 3.81 -19.88 1.70
CA ILE A 117 2.88 -19.17 0.84
C ILE A 117 3.67 -18.60 -0.35
N GLU A 118 3.34 -19.03 -1.57
CA GLU A 118 3.95 -18.52 -2.81
C GLU A 118 3.03 -17.57 -3.58
N LYS A 119 1.71 -17.67 -3.34
CA LYS A 119 0.69 -16.75 -3.84
C LYS A 119 -0.49 -16.75 -2.87
N PHE A 120 -0.95 -15.56 -2.51
CA PHE A 120 -2.11 -15.40 -1.64
C PHE A 120 -2.80 -14.07 -1.93
N LEU A 121 -3.79 -14.12 -2.82
CA LEU A 121 -4.49 -12.94 -3.26
C LEU A 121 -5.64 -12.60 -2.30
N SER A 122 -5.90 -11.32 -2.14
CA SER A 122 -6.97 -10.80 -1.29
C SER A 122 -8.36 -11.09 -1.83
N CYS A 123 -8.49 -11.08 -3.16
CA CYS A 123 -9.75 -11.26 -3.86
C CYS A 123 -9.55 -12.18 -5.06
N SER A 124 -10.46 -13.15 -5.18
CA SER A 124 -10.70 -13.93 -6.41
C SER A 124 -12.21 -14.03 -6.57
N MET A 125 -12.74 -13.64 -7.70
CA MET A 125 -14.16 -13.60 -7.97
C MET A 125 -14.41 -14.18 -9.36
N ASP A 126 -15.30 -15.15 -9.45
CA ASP A 126 -15.78 -15.71 -10.70
C ASP A 126 -17.17 -15.14 -11.01
N MET A 127 -17.31 -14.51 -12.16
CA MET A 127 -18.55 -13.93 -12.66
C MET A 127 -19.09 -14.77 -13.81
N MET A 128 -20.42 -14.78 -13.95
CA MET A 128 -21.06 -15.40 -15.10
C MET A 128 -20.71 -14.62 -16.38
N ASP A 129 -20.93 -15.25 -17.54
CA ASP A 129 -20.69 -14.65 -18.85
C ASP A 129 -21.35 -13.26 -18.99
N ARG A 130 -20.51 -12.27 -19.25
CA ARG A 130 -20.87 -10.89 -19.59
C ARG A 130 -19.85 -10.31 -20.57
N ASP A 131 -20.31 -9.41 -21.41
CA ASP A 131 -19.43 -8.61 -22.25
C ASP A 131 -18.95 -7.37 -21.48
N LEU A 132 -17.80 -7.51 -20.82
CA LEU A 132 -17.22 -6.46 -20.02
C LEU A 132 -15.90 -5.95 -20.61
N ASP A 133 -15.62 -4.69 -20.34
CA ASP A 133 -14.29 -4.08 -20.49
C ASP A 133 -13.63 -3.97 -19.11
N LEU A 134 -12.31 -4.09 -19.10
CA LEU A 134 -11.46 -3.80 -17.98
C LEU A 134 -10.87 -2.39 -18.13
N ILE A 135 -11.05 -1.54 -17.13
CA ILE A 135 -10.38 -0.27 -17.00
C ILE A 135 -9.23 -0.41 -16.00
N SER A 136 -8.04 -0.01 -16.44
CA SER A 136 -6.84 0.15 -15.62
C SER A 136 -6.37 1.59 -15.65
N PHE A 137 -5.60 1.99 -14.64
CA PHE A 137 -5.03 3.32 -14.52
C PHE A 137 -3.52 3.21 -14.64
N THR A 138 -2.99 3.67 -15.77
CA THR A 138 -1.58 3.60 -16.14
C THR A 138 -0.91 4.96 -16.04
N GLY A 139 0.38 5.02 -16.28
CA GLY A 139 1.04 6.32 -16.36
C GLY A 139 2.54 6.32 -16.08
N ARG A 140 3.02 7.48 -15.74
CA ARG A 140 4.41 7.77 -15.36
C ARG A 140 4.46 9.05 -14.54
N HIS A 141 5.60 9.37 -13.99
CA HIS A 141 5.81 10.64 -13.30
C HIS A 141 5.29 11.84 -14.11
N ALA A 142 4.51 12.71 -13.48
CA ALA A 142 3.80 13.85 -14.03
C ALA A 142 2.78 13.55 -15.16
N MET A 143 2.44 12.26 -15.34
CA MET A 143 1.37 11.79 -16.25
C MET A 143 0.72 10.53 -15.67
N GLU A 144 0.32 10.60 -14.41
CA GLU A 144 -0.29 9.50 -13.67
C GLU A 144 -1.76 9.33 -14.03
N ARG A 145 -2.28 8.12 -13.80
CA ARG A 145 -3.71 7.77 -13.86
C ARG A 145 -4.37 7.99 -15.21
N THR A 146 -3.63 7.74 -16.29
CA THR A 146 -4.24 7.63 -17.61
C THR A 146 -5.15 6.41 -17.63
N MET A 147 -6.43 6.61 -17.93
CA MET A 147 -7.40 5.56 -18.02
C MET A 147 -7.25 4.79 -19.32
N GLU A 148 -7.04 3.49 -19.23
CA GLU A 148 -7.03 2.57 -20.37
C GLU A 148 -8.19 1.59 -20.26
N ARG A 149 -8.85 1.33 -21.37
CA ARG A 149 -10.02 0.46 -21.48
C ARG A 149 -9.75 -0.67 -22.46
N THR A 150 -9.82 -1.91 -21.97
CA THR A 150 -9.49 -3.13 -22.74
C THR A 150 -10.62 -4.14 -22.59
N PRO A 151 -11.12 -4.75 -23.69
CA PRO A 151 -12.12 -5.83 -23.59
C PRO A 151 -11.58 -7.02 -22.78
N VAL A 152 -12.41 -7.56 -21.91
CA VAL A 152 -12.12 -8.84 -21.23
C VAL A 152 -12.33 -9.98 -22.21
N THR A 153 -11.27 -10.74 -22.46
CA THR A 153 -11.27 -11.85 -23.45
C THR A 153 -10.71 -13.12 -22.82
N HIS A 154 -10.59 -14.20 -23.62
CA HIS A 154 -9.93 -15.44 -23.21
C HIS A 154 -8.41 -15.26 -22.99
N ILE A 155 -7.82 -14.16 -23.51
CA ILE A 155 -6.44 -13.79 -23.19
C ILE A 155 -6.44 -13.06 -21.87
N LYS A 156 -5.61 -13.52 -20.93
CA LYS A 156 -5.46 -12.89 -19.61
C LYS A 156 -4.92 -11.47 -19.76
N THR A 157 -5.67 -10.49 -19.25
CA THR A 157 -5.17 -9.13 -19.02
C THR A 157 -4.74 -9.02 -17.58
N GLU A 158 -3.45 -8.79 -17.35
CA GLU A 158 -2.84 -8.65 -16.02
C GLU A 158 -1.97 -7.40 -15.97
N PHE A 159 -2.05 -6.67 -14.87
CA PHE A 159 -1.20 -5.52 -14.58
C PHE A 159 -0.87 -5.47 -13.08
N GLY A 160 0.14 -4.68 -12.72
CA GLY A 160 0.55 -4.56 -11.34
C GLY A 160 1.92 -3.92 -11.18
N SER A 161 2.49 -4.00 -9.99
CA SER A 161 3.81 -3.47 -9.68
C SER A 161 4.71 -4.53 -9.08
N ILE A 162 5.98 -4.47 -9.47
CA ILE A 162 7.09 -5.22 -8.89
C ILE A 162 8.20 -4.28 -8.39
N ARG A 163 7.85 -3.02 -8.14
CA ARG A 163 8.79 -1.92 -7.82
C ARG A 163 9.00 -1.70 -6.33
N GLY A 164 8.41 -2.55 -5.48
CA GLY A 164 8.39 -2.38 -4.02
C GLY A 164 7.27 -1.49 -3.53
N THR A 165 6.68 -0.67 -4.41
CA THR A 165 5.49 0.16 -4.18
C THR A 165 4.46 -0.05 -5.28
N SER A 166 3.24 0.53 -5.14
CA SER A 166 2.20 0.47 -6.16
C SER A 166 2.61 1.13 -7.49
N SER A 167 3.43 2.19 -7.45
CA SER A 167 4.07 2.89 -8.58
C SER A 167 3.16 3.78 -9.45
N HIS A 168 3.79 4.72 -10.19
CA HIS A 168 3.11 5.57 -11.18
C HIS A 168 2.56 4.78 -12.38
N HIS A 169 3.18 3.61 -12.67
CA HIS A 169 2.87 2.88 -13.90
C HIS A 169 1.50 2.22 -13.84
N TYR A 170 1.09 1.77 -12.64
CA TYR A 170 -0.22 1.18 -12.41
C TYR A 170 -0.72 1.52 -11.03
N ASN A 171 -1.95 2.02 -10.94
CA ASN A 171 -2.60 2.19 -9.65
C ASN A 171 -3.25 0.87 -9.18
N PRO A 172 -3.33 0.63 -7.87
CA PRO A 172 -3.90 -0.62 -7.30
C PRO A 172 -5.44 -0.58 -7.31
N ALA A 173 -6.00 -0.25 -8.48
CA ALA A 173 -7.43 -0.15 -8.71
C ALA A 173 -7.78 -0.60 -10.13
N MET A 174 -8.96 -1.18 -10.30
CA MET A 174 -9.53 -1.51 -11.61
C MET A 174 -11.04 -1.39 -11.59
N ILE A 175 -11.64 -1.24 -12.78
CA ILE A 175 -13.08 -1.28 -12.96
C ILE A 175 -13.40 -2.27 -14.09
N LEU A 176 -14.32 -3.18 -13.83
CA LEU A 176 -14.99 -3.94 -14.89
C LEU A 176 -16.28 -3.21 -15.21
N CYS A 177 -16.57 -2.99 -16.48
CA CYS A 177 -17.77 -2.26 -16.86
C CYS A 177 -18.40 -2.78 -18.14
N ASP A 178 -19.67 -2.48 -18.31
CA ASP A 178 -20.34 -2.72 -19.60
C ASP A 178 -19.61 -1.98 -20.72
N ARG A 179 -19.56 -2.56 -21.94
CA ARG A 179 -18.84 -1.97 -23.08
C ARG A 179 -19.24 -0.55 -23.44
N HIS A 180 -20.46 -0.16 -23.08
CA HIS A 180 -21.01 1.18 -23.35
C HIS A 180 -21.15 2.03 -22.08
N ALA A 181 -20.57 1.60 -20.96
CA ALA A 181 -20.57 2.39 -19.74
C ALA A 181 -19.88 3.75 -19.94
N THR A 182 -20.50 4.79 -19.38
CA THR A 182 -20.06 6.18 -19.41
C THR A 182 -19.98 6.74 -17.99
N GLU A 183 -19.75 8.03 -17.86
CA GLU A 183 -19.80 8.71 -16.56
C GLU A 183 -21.15 8.56 -15.86
N ASP A 184 -22.27 8.54 -16.62
CA ASP A 184 -23.61 8.64 -16.08
C ASP A 184 -24.48 7.38 -16.32
N ALA A 185 -23.96 6.35 -16.99
CA ALA A 185 -24.73 5.15 -17.35
C ALA A 185 -23.88 3.90 -17.48
N GLY A 186 -24.52 2.73 -17.26
CA GLY A 186 -23.91 1.40 -17.40
C GLY A 186 -23.46 0.80 -16.08
N ASP A 187 -23.38 -0.54 -16.07
CA ASP A 187 -22.90 -1.29 -14.92
C ASP A 187 -21.38 -1.18 -14.80
N CYS A 188 -20.92 -0.86 -13.59
CA CYS A 188 -19.51 -0.71 -13.25
C CYS A 188 -19.22 -1.42 -11.93
N PHE A 189 -18.23 -2.31 -11.92
CA PHE A 189 -17.73 -3.05 -10.75
C PHE A 189 -16.31 -2.59 -10.44
N GLY A 190 -16.15 -1.81 -9.38
CA GLY A 190 -14.84 -1.29 -8.96
C GLY A 190 -14.16 -2.23 -7.96
N LEU A 191 -12.84 -2.34 -8.07
CA LEU A 191 -11.98 -3.00 -7.12
C LEU A 191 -10.81 -2.07 -6.80
N CYS A 192 -10.57 -1.82 -5.51
CA CYS A 192 -9.44 -1.01 -5.02
C CYS A 192 -8.71 -1.76 -3.91
N LEU A 193 -7.40 -1.92 -4.03
CA LEU A 193 -6.56 -2.61 -3.05
C LEU A 193 -5.99 -1.62 -2.04
N ALA A 194 -6.31 -1.78 -0.77
CA ALA A 194 -5.78 -0.98 0.33
C ALA A 194 -4.35 -1.44 0.71
N TYR A 195 -3.41 -1.28 -0.21
CA TYR A 195 -2.02 -1.72 -0.06
C TYR A 195 -1.07 -0.89 -0.92
N SER A 196 0.07 -0.48 -0.37
CA SER A 196 1.05 0.36 -1.08
C SER A 196 2.24 -0.39 -1.64
N GLY A 197 2.30 -1.72 -1.49
CA GLY A 197 3.40 -2.56 -1.96
C GLY A 197 3.18 -3.14 -3.37
N ASN A 198 3.98 -4.15 -3.70
CA ASN A 198 3.82 -4.89 -4.95
C ASN A 198 2.44 -5.55 -5.02
N PHE A 199 1.71 -5.27 -6.07
CA PHE A 199 0.38 -5.82 -6.28
C PHE A 199 0.22 -6.41 -7.68
N THR A 200 -0.76 -7.28 -7.85
CA THR A 200 -1.24 -7.75 -9.14
C THR A 200 -2.77 -7.67 -9.20
N ALA A 201 -3.28 -7.38 -10.37
CA ALA A 201 -4.70 -7.39 -10.71
C ALA A 201 -4.89 -8.00 -12.08
N MET A 202 -5.91 -8.82 -12.27
CA MET A 202 -6.17 -9.48 -13.55
C MET A 202 -7.65 -9.74 -13.81
N ALA A 203 -8.01 -9.84 -15.08
CA ALA A 203 -9.28 -10.35 -15.57
C ALA A 203 -9.09 -11.25 -16.78
N GLN A 204 -9.86 -12.35 -16.87
CA GLN A 204 -9.82 -13.31 -17.97
C GLN A 204 -11.16 -14.02 -18.11
N LYS A 205 -11.64 -14.24 -19.34
CA LYS A 205 -12.67 -15.24 -19.63
C LYS A 205 -12.04 -16.63 -19.70
N ASP A 206 -12.69 -17.61 -19.12
CA ASP A 206 -12.32 -19.03 -19.29
C ASP A 206 -12.96 -19.64 -20.56
N GLN A 207 -12.77 -20.93 -20.78
CA GLN A 207 -13.29 -21.66 -21.95
C GLN A 207 -14.82 -21.81 -21.94
N ARG A 208 -15.50 -21.36 -20.90
CA ARG A 208 -16.97 -21.36 -20.73
C ARG A 208 -17.53 -19.96 -20.61
N ASP A 209 -16.71 -18.96 -21.00
CA ASP A 209 -17.03 -17.53 -20.92
C ASP A 209 -17.27 -16.99 -19.51
N GLN A 210 -16.97 -17.75 -18.44
CA GLN A 210 -16.95 -17.22 -17.09
C GLN A 210 -15.75 -16.28 -16.92
N ILE A 211 -15.96 -15.19 -16.22
CA ILE A 211 -14.90 -14.18 -15.99
C ILE A 211 -14.30 -14.41 -14.61
N ARG A 212 -12.99 -14.70 -14.56
CA ARG A 212 -12.22 -14.66 -13.31
C ARG A 212 -11.54 -13.32 -13.14
N VAL A 213 -11.75 -12.71 -11.99
CA VAL A 213 -11.16 -11.44 -11.57
C VAL A 213 -10.36 -11.67 -10.31
N GLN A 214 -9.11 -11.20 -10.26
CA GLN A 214 -8.26 -11.38 -9.09
C GLN A 214 -7.48 -10.11 -8.77
N MET A 215 -7.23 -9.87 -7.47
CA MET A 215 -6.42 -8.76 -6.98
C MET A 215 -5.77 -9.11 -5.63
N GLY A 216 -4.52 -8.69 -5.44
CA GLY A 216 -3.81 -8.88 -4.18
C GLY A 216 -2.30 -8.63 -4.28
N ILE A 217 -1.53 -9.17 -3.34
CA ILE A 217 -0.06 -9.07 -3.34
C ILE A 217 0.51 -9.78 -4.57
N ASN A 218 1.44 -9.12 -5.27
CA ASN A 218 2.14 -9.71 -6.40
C ASN A 218 3.05 -10.86 -5.92
N PRO A 219 2.98 -12.05 -6.52
CA PRO A 219 3.81 -13.18 -6.16
C PRO A 219 5.30 -13.02 -6.56
N TYR A 220 5.67 -11.95 -7.26
CA TYR A 220 7.05 -11.67 -7.63
C TYR A 220 7.93 -11.47 -6.38
N GLN A 221 8.98 -12.26 -6.25
CA GLN A 221 9.91 -12.28 -5.10
C GLN A 221 9.19 -12.46 -3.74
N PHE A 222 8.01 -13.11 -3.75
CA PHE A 222 7.22 -13.35 -2.56
C PHE A 222 7.26 -14.84 -2.19
N ARG A 223 7.70 -15.13 -1.00
CA ARG A 223 7.61 -16.45 -0.36
C ARG A 223 7.57 -16.27 1.15
N TRP A 224 6.44 -16.62 1.77
CA TRP A 224 6.24 -16.42 3.20
C TRP A 224 6.10 -17.76 3.91
N CYS A 225 7.02 -18.06 4.84
CA CYS A 225 6.94 -19.26 5.65
C CYS A 225 6.04 -19.01 6.86
N LEU A 226 5.11 -19.93 7.08
CA LEU A 226 4.32 -20.01 8.32
C LEU A 226 4.78 -21.26 9.09
N THR A 227 5.29 -21.06 10.30
CA THR A 227 5.51 -22.12 11.28
C THR A 227 4.22 -22.40 12.07
N GLU A 228 4.21 -23.44 12.91
CA GLU A 228 3.04 -23.82 13.70
C GLU A 228 2.46 -22.63 14.49
N GLY A 229 1.17 -22.40 14.34
CA GLY A 229 0.42 -21.31 15.00
C GLY A 229 0.51 -19.94 14.34
N GLU A 230 1.41 -19.72 13.38
CA GLU A 230 1.51 -18.43 12.69
C GLU A 230 0.38 -18.20 11.71
N THR A 231 0.01 -16.92 11.55
CA THR A 231 -1.04 -16.48 10.63
C THR A 231 -0.53 -15.39 9.71
N PHE A 232 -0.80 -15.53 8.41
CA PHE A 232 -0.61 -14.51 7.40
C PHE A 232 -1.95 -13.86 7.04
N PHE A 233 -1.95 -12.55 6.85
CA PHE A 233 -3.11 -11.79 6.39
C PHE A 233 -2.82 -11.16 5.03
N ALA A 234 -3.78 -11.28 4.11
CA ALA A 234 -3.77 -10.51 2.87
C ALA A 234 -4.27 -9.07 3.10
N PRO A 235 -3.90 -8.09 2.25
CA PRO A 235 -4.47 -6.74 2.30
C PRO A 235 -5.97 -6.74 1.99
N GLN A 236 -6.67 -5.65 2.34
CA GLN A 236 -8.08 -5.47 2.03
C GLN A 236 -8.29 -5.05 0.57
N VAL A 237 -9.25 -5.69 -0.12
CA VAL A 237 -9.84 -5.18 -1.37
C VAL A 237 -11.20 -4.56 -1.03
N ILE A 238 -11.44 -3.37 -1.57
CA ILE A 238 -12.71 -2.64 -1.44
C ILE A 238 -13.42 -2.76 -2.78
N LEU A 239 -14.59 -3.39 -2.78
CA LEU A 239 -15.44 -3.61 -3.96
C LEU A 239 -16.65 -2.71 -3.88
N SER A 240 -17.05 -2.13 -5.02
CA SER A 240 -18.29 -1.37 -5.13
C SER A 240 -18.93 -1.60 -6.49
N PHE A 241 -20.23 -1.43 -6.55
CA PHE A 241 -21.04 -1.56 -7.77
C PHE A 241 -21.85 -0.29 -8.03
N SER A 242 -21.94 0.08 -9.30
CA SER A 242 -22.83 1.14 -9.77
C SER A 242 -23.49 0.72 -11.07
N ASN A 243 -24.79 0.93 -11.19
CA ASN A 243 -25.53 0.84 -12.46
C ASN A 243 -25.77 2.24 -13.09
N GLN A 244 -25.12 3.28 -12.54
CA GLN A 244 -25.24 4.67 -12.95
C GLN A 244 -23.89 5.23 -13.41
N GLY A 245 -23.02 4.37 -13.98
CA GLY A 245 -21.75 4.76 -14.56
C GLY A 245 -20.63 5.06 -13.56
N PHE A 246 -19.56 5.66 -14.08
CA PHE A 246 -18.31 5.87 -13.34
C PHE A 246 -18.42 6.97 -12.27
N SER A 247 -19.19 8.04 -12.51
CA SER A 247 -19.34 9.12 -11.54
C SER A 247 -19.94 8.62 -10.23
N LYS A 248 -21.01 7.82 -10.30
CA LYS A 248 -21.62 7.25 -9.10
C LYS A 248 -20.66 6.30 -8.39
N LEU A 249 -19.97 5.43 -9.13
CA LEU A 249 -18.95 4.52 -8.57
C LEU A 249 -17.83 5.30 -7.85
N SER A 250 -17.35 6.37 -8.47
CA SER A 250 -16.33 7.24 -7.90
C SER A 250 -16.78 7.89 -6.59
N HIS A 251 -18.01 8.40 -6.54
CA HIS A 251 -18.59 8.99 -5.32
C HIS A 251 -18.68 7.96 -4.19
N GLN A 252 -19.11 6.73 -4.47
CA GLN A 252 -19.15 5.65 -3.46
C GLN A 252 -17.76 5.39 -2.85
N TYR A 253 -16.69 5.38 -3.68
CA TYR A 253 -15.32 5.28 -3.17
C TYR A 253 -14.89 6.51 -2.37
N HIS A 254 -15.24 7.71 -2.80
CA HIS A 254 -14.92 8.92 -2.04
C HIS A 254 -15.58 8.91 -0.65
N ASP A 255 -16.86 8.54 -0.59
CA ASP A 255 -17.62 8.52 0.65
C ASP A 255 -17.06 7.47 1.62
N ILE A 256 -16.91 6.22 1.19
CA ILE A 256 -16.41 5.14 2.06
C ILE A 256 -14.97 5.38 2.53
N LEU A 257 -14.07 5.88 1.67
CA LEU A 257 -12.69 6.16 2.05
C LEU A 257 -12.61 7.36 2.99
N HIS A 258 -13.39 8.41 2.75
CA HIS A 258 -13.45 9.56 3.63
C HIS A 258 -13.97 9.18 5.01
N GLU A 259 -15.09 8.45 5.09
CA GLU A 259 -15.75 8.17 6.36
C GLU A 259 -15.08 7.02 7.14
N HIS A 260 -14.51 6.03 6.45
CA HIS A 260 -14.09 4.79 7.08
C HIS A 260 -12.61 4.43 6.87
N MET A 261 -11.81 5.29 6.21
CA MET A 261 -10.36 5.12 6.11
C MET A 261 -9.58 6.36 6.57
N CYS A 262 -10.02 7.57 6.20
CA CYS A 262 -9.40 8.81 6.67
C CYS A 262 -9.55 8.96 8.18
N ARG A 263 -8.46 9.40 8.84
CA ARG A 263 -8.39 9.57 10.30
C ARG A 263 -7.84 10.94 10.66
N GLY A 264 -7.92 11.28 11.94
CA GLY A 264 -7.35 12.50 12.48
C GLY A 264 -8.16 13.76 12.16
N ARG A 265 -7.60 14.88 12.57
CA ARG A 265 -8.23 16.21 12.49
C ARG A 265 -8.70 16.57 11.07
N TYR A 266 -7.87 16.30 10.07
CA TYR A 266 -8.11 16.67 8.68
C TYR A 266 -9.06 15.73 7.92
N LYS A 267 -9.70 14.79 8.59
CA LYS A 267 -10.84 14.06 8.04
C LYS A 267 -12.00 15.02 7.75
N HIS A 268 -12.28 15.97 8.66
CA HIS A 268 -13.42 16.90 8.56
C HIS A 268 -13.00 18.36 8.44
N GLU A 269 -11.76 18.73 8.79
CA GLU A 269 -11.28 20.10 8.63
C GLU A 269 -10.68 20.34 7.25
N ARG A 270 -10.89 21.54 6.73
CA ARG A 270 -10.28 21.98 5.48
C ARG A 270 -8.74 21.96 5.60
N ARG A 271 -8.08 21.37 4.62
CA ARG A 271 -6.63 21.41 4.53
C ARG A 271 -6.15 22.82 4.20
N PRO A 272 -5.04 23.28 4.80
CA PRO A 272 -4.50 24.59 4.50
C PRO A 272 -3.98 24.68 3.06
N VAL A 273 -4.13 25.86 2.44
CA VAL A 273 -3.48 26.16 1.17
C VAL A 273 -2.00 26.31 1.42
N LEU A 274 -1.17 25.52 0.76
CA LEU A 274 0.26 25.50 0.99
C LEU A 274 1.07 26.01 -0.21
N ILE A 275 2.28 26.53 0.09
CA ILE A 275 3.37 26.74 -0.87
C ILE A 275 4.57 25.89 -0.43
N ASN A 276 5.24 25.30 -1.40
CA ASN A 276 6.47 24.54 -1.23
C ASN A 276 7.61 25.24 -1.96
N ASN A 277 8.81 25.29 -1.38
CA ASN A 277 9.93 26.04 -1.97
C ASN A 277 10.67 25.29 -3.09
N TRP A 278 10.42 23.97 -3.29
CA TRP A 278 11.27 23.13 -4.15
C TRP A 278 11.49 23.75 -5.53
N GLU A 279 10.43 24.02 -6.28
CA GLU A 279 10.51 24.57 -7.64
C GLU A 279 11.07 26.01 -7.68
N ALA A 280 11.02 26.73 -6.56
CA ALA A 280 11.53 28.11 -6.49
C ALA A 280 13.03 28.19 -6.20
N THR A 281 13.59 27.22 -5.48
CA THR A 281 14.96 27.32 -4.97
C THR A 281 15.81 26.08 -5.16
N TYR A 282 15.19 24.90 -5.30
CA TYR A 282 15.88 23.61 -5.17
C TYR A 282 16.75 23.61 -3.90
N PHE A 283 18.03 23.24 -4.01
CA PHE A 283 18.98 23.22 -2.88
C PHE A 283 19.58 24.60 -2.53
N ASP A 284 19.41 25.63 -3.39
CA ASP A 284 19.95 26.98 -3.17
C ASP A 284 19.00 27.84 -2.33
N PHE A 285 18.95 27.56 -1.04
CA PHE A 285 18.19 28.38 -0.10
C PHE A 285 18.93 28.57 1.24
N ASN A 286 18.47 29.57 1.97
CA ASN A 286 18.78 29.81 3.37
C ASN A 286 17.52 30.31 4.09
N GLU A 287 17.63 30.53 5.40
CA GLU A 287 16.49 30.99 6.21
C GLU A 287 15.87 32.27 5.67
N GLU A 288 16.71 33.26 5.19
CA GLU A 288 16.22 34.55 4.70
C GLU A 288 15.36 34.40 3.41
N LYS A 289 15.79 33.54 2.48
CA LYS A 289 15.00 33.26 1.27
C LYS A 289 13.64 32.60 1.62
N ILE A 290 13.63 31.65 2.55
CA ILE A 290 12.40 30.97 2.99
C ILE A 290 11.46 31.95 3.70
N GLU A 291 11.98 32.79 4.61
CA GLU A 291 11.21 33.85 5.28
C GLU A 291 10.59 34.83 4.30
N LYS A 292 11.33 35.19 3.25
CA LYS A 292 10.82 36.07 2.18
C LYS A 292 9.70 35.46 1.38
N ILE A 293 9.85 34.18 0.99
CA ILE A 293 8.79 33.44 0.29
C ILE A 293 7.55 33.36 1.19
N ALA A 294 7.70 32.98 2.46
CA ALA A 294 6.61 32.91 3.41
C ALA A 294 5.90 34.27 3.61
N ALA A 295 6.66 35.37 3.71
CA ALA A 295 6.08 36.69 3.85
C ALA A 295 5.20 37.07 2.64
N GLN A 296 5.72 36.90 1.42
CA GLN A 296 4.97 37.19 0.20
C GLN A 296 3.76 36.26 0.02
N ALA A 297 3.92 34.98 0.35
CA ALA A 297 2.84 34.01 0.27
C ALA A 297 1.71 34.33 1.27
N GLY A 298 2.05 34.71 2.51
CA GLY A 298 1.08 35.10 3.53
C GLY A 298 0.25 36.32 3.12
N GLU A 299 0.87 37.34 2.46
CA GLU A 299 0.15 38.49 1.90
C GLU A 299 -0.87 38.09 0.83
N LEU A 300 -0.63 36.99 0.12
CA LEU A 300 -1.53 36.42 -0.90
C LEU A 300 -2.58 35.46 -0.33
N GLY A 301 -2.59 35.22 0.99
CA GLY A 301 -3.55 34.35 1.66
C GLY A 301 -3.15 32.86 1.66
N ILE A 302 -1.89 32.52 1.35
CA ILE A 302 -1.36 31.17 1.54
C ILE A 302 -1.22 30.90 3.06
N GLU A 303 -1.62 29.71 3.49
CA GLU A 303 -1.80 29.37 4.89
C GLU A 303 -0.67 28.53 5.49
N MET A 304 0.19 27.95 4.63
CA MET A 304 1.28 27.09 5.07
C MET A 304 2.50 27.22 4.16
N MET A 305 3.68 27.29 4.77
CA MET A 305 4.98 27.19 4.11
C MET A 305 5.57 25.81 4.34
N VAL A 306 5.91 25.08 3.28
CA VAL A 306 6.58 23.79 3.34
C VAL A 306 8.02 23.94 2.90
N LEU A 307 8.97 23.61 3.77
CA LEU A 307 10.40 23.52 3.46
C LEU A 307 10.70 22.12 2.94
N ASP A 308 11.07 22.04 1.68
CA ASP A 308 11.36 20.80 0.96
C ASP A 308 12.82 20.32 1.17
N ASP A 309 13.33 19.43 0.33
CA ASP A 309 14.64 18.78 0.42
C ASP A 309 15.81 19.78 0.58
N GLY A 310 16.87 19.38 1.30
CA GLY A 310 18.12 20.13 1.43
C GLY A 310 18.31 20.91 2.74
N TRP A 311 17.40 20.79 3.73
CA TRP A 311 17.51 21.48 5.01
C TRP A 311 18.41 20.78 6.04
N PHE A 312 18.84 19.54 5.79
CA PHE A 312 19.51 18.64 6.73
C PHE A 312 20.92 18.23 6.27
N GLY A 313 21.74 17.76 7.19
CA GLY A 313 23.06 17.17 6.95
C GLY A 313 23.95 17.98 6.00
N LYS A 314 24.57 17.31 5.05
CA LYS A 314 25.34 17.89 3.95
C LYS A 314 24.56 17.86 2.62
N ARG A 315 23.26 18.01 2.69
CA ARG A 315 22.35 17.90 1.55
C ARG A 315 22.33 19.18 0.71
N ASP A 316 23.39 19.38 -0.08
CA ASP A 316 23.50 20.51 -1.01
C ASP A 316 23.20 20.13 -2.48
N ASP A 317 23.02 18.84 -2.72
CA ASP A 317 22.59 18.19 -3.95
C ASP A 317 21.94 16.84 -3.63
N ASP A 318 21.58 16.07 -4.64
CA ASP A 318 20.92 14.78 -4.48
C ASP A 318 21.87 13.58 -4.31
N ASN A 319 23.19 13.81 -4.14
CA ASN A 319 24.20 12.73 -4.03
C ASN A 319 24.52 12.36 -2.57
N SER A 320 24.13 13.18 -1.60
CA SER A 320 24.56 13.01 -0.20
C SER A 320 23.45 13.29 0.80
N GLY A 321 23.69 12.93 2.05
CA GLY A 321 22.95 13.40 3.24
C GLY A 321 21.64 12.67 3.58
N LEU A 322 21.04 11.86 2.71
CA LEU A 322 19.85 11.09 3.11
C LEU A 322 20.17 10.12 4.25
N GLY A 323 19.36 10.15 5.29
CA GLY A 323 19.58 9.46 6.55
C GLY A 323 20.06 10.38 7.69
N ASP A 324 20.71 11.49 7.36
CA ASP A 324 21.28 12.45 8.32
C ASP A 324 20.25 13.50 8.75
N TRP A 325 19.22 13.04 9.47
CA TRP A 325 18.10 13.90 9.89
C TRP A 325 18.50 14.83 11.05
N PHE A 326 19.38 15.79 10.75
CA PHE A 326 19.74 16.90 11.63
C PHE A 326 19.92 18.18 10.80
N VAL A 327 19.51 19.32 11.36
CA VAL A 327 19.46 20.59 10.64
C VAL A 327 20.82 21.04 10.13
N ASN A 328 20.88 21.54 8.90
CA ASN A 328 22.04 22.23 8.36
C ASN A 328 22.04 23.67 8.82
N GLU A 329 22.76 23.98 9.91
CA GLU A 329 22.81 25.31 10.48
C GLU A 329 23.52 26.36 9.61
N LYS A 330 24.25 25.96 8.57
CA LYS A 330 24.80 26.87 7.57
C LYS A 330 23.71 27.48 6.70
N LYS A 331 22.70 26.67 6.37
CA LYS A 331 21.53 27.10 5.61
C LYS A 331 20.45 27.70 6.48
N ILE A 332 20.18 27.09 7.65
CA ILE A 332 19.13 27.51 8.59
C ILE A 332 19.77 27.99 9.89
N ARG A 333 20.22 29.23 9.87
CA ARG A 333 20.91 29.85 11.05
C ARG A 333 19.96 29.99 12.24
N GLY A 334 20.31 29.39 13.34
CA GLY A 334 19.49 29.31 14.54
C GLY A 334 18.49 28.15 14.56
N GLY A 335 18.58 27.27 13.58
CA GLY A 335 17.84 26.01 13.56
C GLY A 335 16.39 26.12 13.09
N LEU A 336 15.77 24.95 12.89
CA LEU A 336 14.37 24.86 12.50
C LEU A 336 13.38 25.49 13.49
N PRO A 337 13.58 25.41 14.82
CA PRO A 337 12.66 26.04 15.76
C PRO A 337 12.50 27.55 15.53
N LYS A 338 13.62 28.27 15.31
CA LYS A 338 13.58 29.70 15.02
C LYS A 338 12.92 30.05 13.70
N LEU A 339 13.18 29.28 12.65
CA LEU A 339 12.52 29.45 11.35
C LEU A 339 11.03 29.24 11.47
N SER A 340 10.63 28.14 12.12
CA SER A 340 9.22 27.81 12.39
C SER A 340 8.49 28.92 13.15
N GLU A 341 9.10 29.45 14.22
CA GLU A 341 8.54 30.56 14.99
C GLU A 341 8.28 31.79 14.12
N LYS A 342 9.24 32.21 13.29
CA LYS A 342 9.07 33.31 12.35
C LYS A 342 7.97 33.11 11.31
N ILE A 343 7.74 31.86 10.87
CA ILE A 343 6.66 31.52 9.95
C ILE A 343 5.32 31.57 10.68
N HIS A 344 5.25 31.02 11.90
CA HIS A 344 4.05 31.07 12.75
C HIS A 344 3.66 32.53 13.11
N GLU A 345 4.64 33.43 13.38
CA GLU A 345 4.39 34.85 13.62
C GLU A 345 3.70 35.55 12.44
N LYS A 346 3.83 35.01 11.22
CA LYS A 346 3.13 35.51 10.03
C LYS A 346 1.71 34.91 9.88
N GLY A 347 1.25 34.12 10.85
CA GLY A 347 -0.04 33.44 10.83
C GLY A 347 -0.07 32.21 9.92
N MET A 348 1.07 31.74 9.43
CA MET A 348 1.18 30.57 8.57
C MET A 348 1.59 29.34 9.39
N LYS A 349 1.17 28.16 8.94
CA LYS A 349 1.66 26.86 9.40
C LYS A 349 3.04 26.56 8.79
N PHE A 350 3.79 25.67 9.44
CA PHE A 350 5.09 25.24 8.92
C PHE A 350 5.13 23.73 8.67
N GLY A 351 5.50 23.36 7.45
CA GLY A 351 5.66 21.97 7.00
C GLY A 351 7.11 21.64 6.66
N LEU A 352 7.45 20.36 6.76
CA LEU A 352 8.80 19.87 6.50
C LEU A 352 8.78 18.58 5.68
N TRP A 353 9.72 18.51 4.72
CA TRP A 353 9.94 17.34 3.88
C TRP A 353 10.88 16.33 4.54
N PHE A 354 10.58 15.06 4.36
CA PHE A 354 11.45 13.93 4.72
C PHE A 354 11.39 12.85 3.64
N GLU A 355 12.50 12.13 3.44
CA GLU A 355 12.58 10.89 2.66
C GLU A 355 13.19 9.77 3.52
N PRO A 356 12.48 9.33 4.56
CA PRO A 356 13.09 8.53 5.63
C PRO A 356 13.32 7.07 5.26
N GLU A 357 12.80 6.61 4.14
CA GLU A 357 13.00 5.24 3.63
C GLU A 357 14.29 5.10 2.80
N MET A 358 15.00 6.22 2.58
CA MET A 358 16.19 6.25 1.72
C MET A 358 17.44 6.63 2.51
N ILE A 359 18.61 6.24 1.97
CA ILE A 359 19.91 6.55 2.54
C ILE A 359 20.91 6.84 1.42
N SER A 360 21.77 7.82 1.61
CA SER A 360 22.92 8.09 0.74
C SER A 360 24.16 7.37 1.26
N GLU A 361 24.99 6.81 0.39
CA GLU A 361 26.29 6.27 0.81
C GLU A 361 27.17 7.36 1.42
N ASP A 362 27.10 8.62 0.91
CA ASP A 362 27.70 9.78 1.56
C ASP A 362 26.73 10.38 2.59
N SER A 363 26.53 9.64 3.67
CA SER A 363 25.86 10.11 4.89
C SER A 363 26.58 9.57 6.13
N ASP A 364 26.43 10.23 7.25
CA ASP A 364 26.99 9.76 8.52
C ASP A 364 26.27 8.49 8.98
N LEU A 365 24.97 8.38 8.69
CA LEU A 365 24.18 7.19 8.97
C LEU A 365 24.72 5.96 8.22
N TYR A 366 25.00 6.06 6.93
CA TYR A 366 25.54 4.94 6.16
C TYR A 366 26.94 4.54 6.61
N ARG A 367 27.80 5.51 6.95
CA ARG A 367 29.13 5.23 7.50
C ARG A 367 29.06 4.48 8.83
N ALA A 368 28.05 4.75 9.65
CA ALA A 368 27.83 4.07 10.93
C ALA A 368 27.16 2.70 10.76
N HIS A 369 26.21 2.59 9.83
CA HIS A 369 25.36 1.42 9.65
C HIS A 369 25.18 1.05 8.16
N PRO A 370 26.23 0.62 7.44
CA PRO A 370 26.10 0.25 6.04
C PRO A 370 25.20 -0.99 5.83
N ASP A 371 25.05 -1.81 6.87
CA ASP A 371 24.18 -2.99 6.90
C ASP A 371 22.68 -2.68 6.99
N TRP A 372 22.31 -1.41 7.20
CA TRP A 372 20.90 -0.95 7.22
C TRP A 372 20.33 -0.70 5.82
N ALA A 373 21.17 -0.60 4.81
CA ALA A 373 20.72 -0.48 3.43
C ALA A 373 20.48 -1.85 2.79
N PHE A 374 19.49 -1.94 1.91
CA PHE A 374 19.35 -3.10 1.04
C PHE A 374 20.56 -3.20 0.09
N ALA A 375 21.35 -4.25 0.27
CA ALA A 375 22.49 -4.53 -0.58
C ALA A 375 22.81 -6.03 -0.56
N ILE A 376 22.93 -6.64 -1.74
CA ILE A 376 23.31 -8.06 -1.84
C ILE A 376 24.79 -8.20 -1.54
N PRO A 377 25.21 -9.02 -0.58
CA PRO A 377 26.61 -9.19 -0.23
C PRO A 377 27.48 -9.55 -1.45
N GLY A 378 28.60 -8.84 -1.60
CA GLY A 378 29.54 -9.04 -2.70
C GLY A 378 29.13 -8.44 -4.06
N ARG A 379 28.05 -7.69 -4.12
CA ARG A 379 27.65 -6.91 -5.30
C ARG A 379 27.79 -5.42 -5.05
N VAL A 380 28.04 -4.67 -6.12
CA VAL A 380 27.93 -3.21 -6.09
C VAL A 380 26.44 -2.86 -6.00
N PRO A 381 26.02 -2.06 -5.02
CA PRO A 381 24.63 -1.68 -4.88
C PRO A 381 24.09 -0.96 -6.13
N ASN A 382 22.86 -1.26 -6.49
CA ASN A 382 22.18 -0.61 -7.60
C ASN A 382 21.57 0.71 -7.14
N HIS A 383 22.16 1.83 -7.55
CA HIS A 383 21.64 3.16 -7.27
C HIS A 383 20.51 3.53 -8.22
N SER A 384 19.53 4.24 -7.68
CA SER A 384 18.54 4.98 -8.44
C SER A 384 18.31 6.30 -7.73
N ARG A 385 18.29 7.42 -8.44
CA ARG A 385 18.27 8.76 -7.83
C ARG A 385 19.42 9.01 -6.84
N ASN A 386 20.61 8.40 -7.10
CA ASN A 386 21.81 8.50 -6.25
C ASN A 386 21.62 8.05 -4.81
N GLN A 387 20.67 7.16 -4.54
CA GLN A 387 20.32 6.72 -3.19
C GLN A 387 20.05 5.22 -3.12
N LEU A 388 20.15 4.67 -1.91
CA LEU A 388 19.83 3.31 -1.54
C LEU A 388 18.54 3.28 -0.70
N VAL A 389 17.96 2.11 -0.51
CA VAL A 389 16.76 1.88 0.31
C VAL A 389 17.19 1.39 1.68
N LEU A 390 16.68 2.03 2.75
CA LEU A 390 16.81 1.55 4.13
C LEU A 390 15.95 0.30 4.36
N ASP A 391 16.47 -0.63 5.15
CA ASP A 391 15.77 -1.85 5.51
C ASP A 391 14.70 -1.59 6.60
N MET A 392 13.48 -1.23 6.16
CA MET A 392 12.36 -0.99 7.08
C MET A 392 11.82 -2.26 7.76
N THR A 393 12.33 -3.46 7.42
CA THR A 393 12.01 -4.69 8.14
C THR A 393 12.66 -4.72 9.52
N ARG A 394 13.78 -4.00 9.70
CA ARG A 394 14.56 -3.91 10.93
C ARG A 394 13.89 -3.00 11.98
N GLU A 395 13.90 -3.43 13.22
CA GLU A 395 13.34 -2.65 14.32
C GLU A 395 14.23 -1.46 14.68
N ASP A 396 15.55 -1.65 14.74
CA ASP A 396 16.54 -0.62 15.04
C ASP A 396 16.53 0.54 14.02
N VAL A 397 16.31 0.26 12.74
CA VAL A 397 16.12 1.29 11.70
C VAL A 397 14.85 2.13 11.99
N ARG A 398 13.71 1.45 12.28
CA ARG A 398 12.47 2.15 12.58
C ARG A 398 12.55 2.96 13.89
N GLU A 399 13.22 2.47 14.90
CA GLU A 399 13.44 3.19 16.16
C GLU A 399 14.30 4.43 15.95
N TYR A 400 15.40 4.33 15.21
CA TYR A 400 16.21 5.47 14.82
C TYR A 400 15.39 6.55 14.11
N LEU A 401 14.63 6.16 13.07
CA LEU A 401 13.79 7.09 12.31
C LEU A 401 12.72 7.72 13.19
N LEU A 402 12.06 6.93 14.05
CA LEU A 402 11.06 7.43 14.97
C LEU A 402 11.65 8.48 15.93
N GLU A 403 12.81 8.22 16.52
CA GLU A 403 13.50 9.15 17.40
C GLU A 403 13.82 10.45 16.67
N ARG A 404 14.48 10.39 15.51
CA ARG A 404 14.89 11.55 14.73
C ARG A 404 13.70 12.41 14.30
N LEU A 405 12.71 11.77 13.65
CA LEU A 405 11.52 12.47 13.19
C LEU A 405 10.74 13.11 14.35
N THR A 406 10.55 12.39 15.46
CA THR A 406 9.81 12.92 16.60
C THR A 406 10.52 14.07 17.28
N THR A 407 11.84 14.05 17.37
CA THR A 407 12.64 15.17 17.92
C THR A 407 12.43 16.43 17.07
N ILE A 408 12.59 16.33 15.77
CA ILE A 408 12.45 17.48 14.86
C ILE A 408 11.02 18.04 14.88
N VAL A 409 10.03 17.16 14.76
CA VAL A 409 8.60 17.53 14.76
C VAL A 409 8.22 18.25 16.05
N HIS A 410 8.71 17.76 17.20
CA HIS A 410 8.46 18.37 18.50
C HIS A 410 9.15 19.72 18.65
N ASP A 411 10.45 19.78 18.41
CA ASP A 411 11.28 20.96 18.70
C ASP A 411 10.93 22.12 17.77
N ALA A 412 10.67 21.84 16.49
CA ALA A 412 10.29 22.83 15.51
C ALA A 412 8.78 23.08 15.40
N LYS A 413 7.94 22.44 16.23
CA LYS A 413 6.48 22.58 16.21
C LYS A 413 5.90 22.45 14.81
N ILE A 414 6.26 21.36 14.10
CA ILE A 414 5.87 21.10 12.73
C ILE A 414 4.37 20.79 12.65
N ASP A 415 3.67 21.42 11.70
CA ASP A 415 2.23 21.23 11.45
C ASP A 415 1.94 20.20 10.34
N TYR A 416 2.94 19.94 9.48
CA TYR A 416 2.79 19.13 8.27
C TYR A 416 4.08 18.41 7.92
N VAL A 417 3.97 17.16 7.53
CA VAL A 417 5.08 16.33 7.06
C VAL A 417 4.80 15.88 5.63
N LYS A 418 5.69 16.24 4.70
CA LYS A 418 5.76 15.64 3.37
C LYS A 418 6.70 14.44 3.44
N TRP A 419 6.14 13.24 3.37
CA TRP A 419 6.88 11.98 3.35
C TRP A 419 7.10 11.53 1.93
N ASP A 420 8.34 11.50 1.49
CA ASP A 420 8.71 11.18 0.12
C ASP A 420 9.43 9.82 0.01
N MET A 421 9.40 9.23 -1.20
CA MET A 421 10.12 8.03 -1.56
C MET A 421 10.43 8.06 -3.06
N ASN A 422 11.63 8.52 -3.46
CA ASN A 422 11.92 8.89 -4.83
C ASN A 422 12.59 7.80 -5.69
N ARG A 423 12.58 6.55 -5.23
CA ARG A 423 13.08 5.45 -6.06
C ARG A 423 12.28 4.17 -5.86
N SER A 424 12.25 3.35 -6.91
CA SER A 424 11.78 1.97 -6.83
C SER A 424 12.83 1.07 -6.16
N MET A 425 12.40 -0.02 -5.54
CA MET A 425 13.28 -1.08 -5.07
C MET A 425 13.76 -1.90 -6.25
N SER A 426 15.06 -2.10 -6.36
CA SER A 426 15.67 -2.96 -7.38
C SER A 426 16.31 -4.21 -6.77
N GLU A 427 17.20 -4.02 -5.82
CA GLU A 427 17.80 -5.08 -5.03
C GLU A 427 17.08 -5.17 -3.70
N VAL A 428 16.44 -6.28 -3.43
CA VAL A 428 15.77 -6.50 -2.15
C VAL A 428 16.52 -7.60 -1.43
N TYR A 429 17.35 -7.20 -0.47
CA TYR A 429 18.09 -8.12 0.39
C TYR A 429 18.26 -7.48 1.77
N SER A 430 17.71 -8.12 2.78
CA SER A 430 17.90 -7.73 4.18
C SER A 430 18.99 -8.60 4.82
N ASN A 431 19.97 -7.97 5.46
CA ASN A 431 20.98 -8.67 6.22
C ASN A 431 20.43 -9.37 7.48
N ASP A 432 19.26 -8.95 7.95
CA ASP A 432 18.61 -9.45 9.16
C ASP A 432 17.46 -10.43 8.89
N ALA A 433 16.98 -10.52 7.64
CA ALA A 433 15.85 -11.37 7.34
C ALA A 433 16.24 -12.85 7.27
N PRO A 434 15.55 -13.74 8.01
CA PRO A 434 15.80 -15.19 7.95
C PRO A 434 15.41 -15.78 6.59
N GLN A 435 14.54 -15.10 5.85
CA GLN A 435 14.06 -15.53 4.53
C GLN A 435 13.85 -14.32 3.62
N GLN A 436 14.56 -14.27 2.51
CA GLN A 436 14.52 -13.12 1.59
C GLN A 436 13.17 -12.96 0.88
N GLY A 437 12.44 -14.04 0.63
CA GLY A 437 11.14 -13.98 -0.03
C GLY A 437 10.03 -13.24 0.76
N ARG A 438 10.24 -12.93 2.05
CA ARG A 438 9.30 -12.16 2.86
C ARG A 438 9.60 -10.64 2.87
N VAL A 439 10.80 -10.25 2.45
CA VAL A 439 11.33 -8.90 2.72
C VAL A 439 10.48 -7.80 2.11
N VAL A 440 10.03 -7.93 0.86
CA VAL A 440 9.22 -6.90 0.18
C VAL A 440 7.93 -6.59 0.96
N HIS A 441 7.20 -7.62 1.37
CA HIS A 441 5.97 -7.41 2.14
C HIS A 441 6.27 -6.94 3.58
N ALA A 442 7.27 -7.53 4.24
CA ALA A 442 7.70 -7.14 5.58
C ALA A 442 8.18 -5.67 5.63
N TYR A 443 8.81 -5.18 4.56
CA TYR A 443 9.17 -3.79 4.41
C TYR A 443 7.95 -2.86 4.48
N ILE A 444 6.90 -3.17 3.73
CA ILE A 444 5.66 -2.38 3.74
C ILE A 444 5.01 -2.40 5.13
N LEU A 445 4.98 -3.57 5.79
CA LEU A 445 4.49 -3.66 7.17
C LEU A 445 5.34 -2.80 8.13
N GLY A 446 6.65 -2.74 7.91
CA GLY A 446 7.56 -1.88 8.68
C GLY A 446 7.26 -0.39 8.49
N VAL A 447 7.02 0.04 7.25
CA VAL A 447 6.61 1.42 6.93
C VAL A 447 5.27 1.76 7.59
N TYR A 448 4.25 0.88 7.47
CA TYR A 448 2.95 1.10 8.12
C TYR A 448 3.08 1.19 9.64
N ARG A 449 3.91 0.35 10.25
CA ARG A 449 4.18 0.42 11.70
C ARG A 449 4.79 1.76 12.11
N LEU A 450 5.74 2.28 11.35
CA LEU A 450 6.32 3.59 11.62
C LEU A 450 5.29 4.72 11.46
N TYR A 451 4.47 4.69 10.41
CA TYR A 451 3.36 5.64 10.25
C TYR A 451 2.37 5.58 11.42
N GLU A 452 1.95 4.39 11.85
CA GLU A 452 1.01 4.24 12.96
C GLU A 452 1.57 4.83 14.26
N MET A 453 2.87 4.63 14.52
CA MET A 453 3.55 5.19 15.70
C MET A 453 3.59 6.72 15.65
N LEU A 454 3.89 7.30 14.48
CA LEU A 454 3.93 8.76 14.28
C LEU A 454 2.52 9.37 14.37
N LEU A 455 1.54 8.81 13.70
CA LEU A 455 0.14 9.29 13.71
C LEU A 455 -0.47 9.21 15.11
N LYS A 456 -0.16 8.17 15.87
CA LYS A 456 -0.60 8.04 17.27
C LYS A 456 0.02 9.12 18.18
N LYS A 457 1.30 9.45 17.93
CA LYS A 457 2.02 10.46 18.72
C LYS A 457 1.62 11.90 18.33
N TYR A 458 1.31 12.11 17.03
CA TYR A 458 1.00 13.41 16.45
C TYR A 458 -0.32 13.40 15.66
N PRO A 459 -1.47 13.22 16.31
CA PRO A 459 -2.76 13.05 15.63
C PRO A 459 -3.25 14.32 14.90
N ASN A 460 -2.65 15.48 15.17
CA ASN A 460 -3.02 16.77 14.59
C ASN A 460 -2.09 17.23 13.46
N ILE A 461 -1.04 16.46 13.14
CA ILE A 461 -0.16 16.76 12.02
C ILE A 461 -0.77 16.22 10.74
N LEU A 462 -0.73 17.00 9.67
CA LEU A 462 -1.10 16.53 8.35
C LEU A 462 0.10 15.85 7.69
N PHE A 463 -0.09 14.60 7.26
CA PHE A 463 0.91 13.84 6.50
C PHE A 463 0.52 13.79 5.02
N GLU A 464 1.45 14.14 4.15
CA GLU A 464 1.38 13.89 2.71
C GLU A 464 2.27 12.69 2.36
N SER A 465 1.74 11.75 1.59
CA SER A 465 2.56 10.71 0.97
C SER A 465 2.93 11.18 -0.44
N CYS A 466 4.22 11.33 -0.68
CA CYS A 466 4.80 11.60 -1.99
C CYS A 466 5.70 10.42 -2.39
N SER A 467 5.82 10.19 -3.69
CA SER A 467 6.80 9.27 -4.24
C SER A 467 7.09 9.73 -5.67
N SER A 468 7.89 10.78 -5.81
CA SER A 468 8.03 11.52 -7.07
C SER A 468 6.65 11.80 -7.73
N GLY A 469 5.71 12.33 -6.95
CA GLY A 469 4.30 12.42 -7.30
C GLY A 469 3.49 11.22 -6.78
N GLY A 470 2.79 10.52 -7.63
CA GLY A 470 1.79 9.51 -7.31
C GLY A 470 2.25 8.04 -7.33
N ALA A 471 3.51 7.73 -6.99
CA ALA A 471 4.00 6.34 -7.05
C ALA A 471 3.61 5.47 -5.84
N ARG A 472 3.01 6.06 -4.82
CA ARG A 472 2.50 5.34 -3.65
C ARG A 472 1.10 5.79 -3.29
#